data_7ede3c0e31903e0c66e42758746e678a
#
_entry.id   7ede3c0e31903e0c66e42758746e678a
#
_cell.length_a   1.000
_cell.length_b   1.000
_cell.length_c   1.000
_cell.angle_alpha   90.00
_cell.angle_beta   90.00
_cell.angle_gamma   90.00
#
_symmetry.space_group_name_H-M   'P 1'
#
loop_
_entity.id
_entity.type
_entity.pdbx_description
1 polymer ?
#
loop_
_entity_poly.entity_id
_entity_poly.type
_entity_poly.pdbx_seq_one_letter_code
_entity_poly.pdbx_strand_id
1 'polypeptide(L)'
;MNSMNKCMMMLAIVAAFSSCKSKDAEAKVENPIVTINSGKIQGVLVDNGATTVFRGIPYAAPPVGELRWKKPQPAAHWDTVRICDTFGPAAVQPPHSDPNSFYTKEFYWEGDPEFSEDCLYLNVWTPTAAASHPEKKLPVAVWIHGGAYQNGWGYEVTMDGETWAKRDIILVTINYRLGIFGFLCHPLLAEEGNGTCGNYGTWDQAAALQWVKSNIANFGGDPNNITVFGQSAGAASVKNMVASPVTRGLLSKAIIQSGGGLGEFIRESPMAESMQIGKEMMDMAGCSTLAQMRALNTQEVQDLSGRFMKEKKKFLMLSPVTDGQLLPKGFDQAALDNEIADVPYMIGWNLNDMG
;
A
#
# COMPACT_ATOMS: atom_id res chain seq x y z
N MET A 1 -90.74 48.43 24.92
CA MET A 1 -90.10 49.77 25.08
C MET A 1 -88.85 49.57 25.77
N ASN A 2 -87.76 49.94 25.12
CA ASN A 2 -86.38 50.14 25.58
C ASN A 2 -85.58 48.95 26.15
N SER A 3 -84.92 48.31 25.20
CA SER A 3 -83.77 47.48 25.44
C SER A 3 -82.47 48.27 25.23
N MET A 4 -81.61 48.33 26.21
CA MET A 4 -80.29 48.89 26.05
C MET A 4 -79.24 47.77 25.93
N ASN A 5 -78.65 47.68 24.78
CA ASN A 5 -77.58 46.79 24.46
C ASN A 5 -76.33 47.17 25.21
N LYS A 6 -75.77 46.26 25.98
CA LYS A 6 -74.40 46.32 26.44
C LYS A 6 -73.48 45.54 25.48
N CYS A 7 -72.67 46.28 24.74
CA CYS A 7 -71.63 45.76 23.89
C CYS A 7 -70.46 45.34 24.77
N MET A 8 -70.17 44.05 24.85
CA MET A 8 -69.01 43.52 25.55
C MET A 8 -67.88 43.30 24.53
N MET A 9 -66.90 44.16 24.60
CA MET A 9 -65.70 44.14 23.74
C MET A 9 -64.78 43.08 24.28
N MET A 10 -64.70 41.90 23.58
CA MET A 10 -63.69 40.88 23.85
C MET A 10 -62.39 41.25 23.12
N LEU A 11 -61.35 41.61 23.88
CA LEU A 11 -59.99 41.80 23.40
C LEU A 11 -59.37 40.40 23.16
N ALA A 12 -59.24 39.99 21.90
CA ALA A 12 -58.52 38.80 21.54
C ALA A 12 -56.99 39.15 21.49
N ILE A 13 -56.26 38.71 22.47
CA ILE A 13 -54.78 38.73 22.45
C ILE A 13 -54.30 37.58 21.56
N VAL A 14 -53.93 37.89 20.30
CA VAL A 14 -53.23 36.94 19.43
C VAL A 14 -51.75 36.94 19.86
N ALA A 15 -51.38 35.96 20.66
CA ALA A 15 -49.97 35.66 20.92
C ALA A 15 -49.33 35.05 19.65
N ALA A 16 -48.64 35.87 18.89
CA ALA A 16 -47.81 35.40 17.81
C ALA A 16 -46.60 34.65 18.39
N PHE A 17 -46.68 33.32 18.44
CA PHE A 17 -45.47 32.50 18.63
C PHE A 17 -44.64 32.59 17.34
N SER A 18 -43.68 33.53 17.30
CA SER A 18 -42.56 33.48 16.37
C SER A 18 -41.73 32.27 16.72
N SER A 19 -41.96 31.15 16.08
CA SER A 19 -41.06 30.02 16.07
C SER A 19 -39.79 30.46 15.35
N CYS A 20 -38.79 30.96 16.09
CA CYS A 20 -37.43 30.97 15.62
C CYS A 20 -37.00 29.50 15.43
N LYS A 21 -37.17 29.00 14.24
CA LYS A 21 -36.37 27.88 13.77
C LYS A 21 -34.94 28.42 13.72
N SER A 22 -34.17 28.16 14.79
CA SER A 22 -32.72 28.17 14.68
C SER A 22 -32.41 27.24 13.50
N LYS A 23 -31.89 27.81 12.43
CA LYS A 23 -31.11 27.03 11.48
C LYS A 23 -29.94 26.56 12.32
N ASP A 24 -30.01 25.31 12.79
CA ASP A 24 -28.85 24.61 13.22
C ASP A 24 -27.92 24.66 12.02
N ALA A 25 -26.91 25.54 12.11
CA ALA A 25 -25.79 25.50 11.18
C ALA A 25 -25.21 24.11 11.38
N GLU A 26 -25.42 23.21 10.41
CA GLU A 26 -24.70 21.94 10.36
C GLU A 26 -23.25 22.30 10.57
N ALA A 27 -22.70 21.92 11.74
CA ALA A 27 -21.30 22.10 12.02
C ALA A 27 -20.55 21.43 10.88
N LYS A 28 -19.82 22.21 10.07
CA LYS A 28 -18.96 21.66 9.02
C LYS A 28 -18.04 20.70 9.70
N VAL A 29 -18.19 19.40 9.44
CA VAL A 29 -17.25 18.38 9.92
C VAL A 29 -15.93 18.69 9.23
N GLU A 30 -14.94 19.15 10.01
CA GLU A 30 -13.62 19.45 9.47
C GLU A 30 -12.90 18.15 9.11
N ASN A 31 -12.09 18.19 8.06
CA ASN A 31 -11.25 17.06 7.66
C ASN A 31 -10.26 16.73 8.79
N PRO A 32 -10.20 15.49 9.27
CA PRO A 32 -9.35 15.12 10.38
C PRO A 32 -7.87 15.31 10.08
N ILE A 33 -7.14 15.80 11.09
CA ILE A 33 -5.68 15.94 11.07
C ILE A 33 -5.10 14.91 12.05
N VAL A 34 -4.14 14.13 11.54
CA VAL A 34 -3.43 13.09 12.31
C VAL A 34 -1.94 13.44 12.34
N THR A 35 -1.29 13.22 13.48
CA THR A 35 0.16 13.36 13.60
C THR A 35 0.82 11.98 13.40
N ILE A 36 1.78 11.92 12.50
CA ILE A 36 2.62 10.74 12.24
C ILE A 36 4.08 11.08 12.52
N ASN A 37 4.96 10.09 12.48
CA ASN A 37 6.38 10.28 12.79
C ASN A 37 7.05 11.37 11.92
N SER A 38 6.60 11.55 10.68
CA SER A 38 7.18 12.52 9.73
C SER A 38 6.54 13.91 9.77
N GLY A 39 5.44 14.11 10.48
CA GLY A 39 4.74 15.40 10.57
C GLY A 39 3.22 15.25 10.66
N LYS A 40 2.48 16.34 10.41
CA LYS A 40 1.00 16.34 10.42
C LYS A 40 0.47 16.08 9.02
N ILE A 41 -0.60 15.30 8.94
CA ILE A 41 -1.32 15.01 7.69
C ILE A 41 -2.81 15.28 7.87
N GLN A 42 -3.47 15.77 6.82
CA GLN A 42 -4.91 15.95 6.77
C GLN A 42 -5.52 14.99 5.75
N GLY A 43 -6.49 14.20 6.19
CA GLY A 43 -7.28 13.33 5.32
C GLY A 43 -8.47 14.05 4.69
N VAL A 44 -9.28 13.33 3.96
CA VAL A 44 -10.54 13.81 3.40
C VAL A 44 -11.70 12.94 3.86
N LEU A 45 -12.85 13.58 4.08
CA LEU A 45 -14.09 12.88 4.41
C LEU A 45 -14.70 12.31 3.15
N VAL A 46 -15.06 11.03 3.20
CA VAL A 46 -15.81 10.32 2.16
C VAL A 46 -17.04 9.65 2.79
N ASP A 47 -17.90 9.03 1.99
CA ASP A 47 -19.08 8.32 2.48
C ASP A 47 -19.95 9.20 3.43
N ASN A 48 -20.30 10.41 2.96
CA ASN A 48 -21.05 11.39 3.74
C ASN A 48 -20.46 11.72 5.12
N GLY A 49 -19.13 11.65 5.23
CA GLY A 49 -18.39 11.96 6.46
C GLY A 49 -18.22 10.77 7.42
N ALA A 50 -18.72 9.58 7.08
CA ALA A 50 -18.59 8.39 7.92
C ALA A 50 -17.16 7.82 7.91
N THR A 51 -16.45 7.96 6.79
CA THR A 51 -15.10 7.47 6.59
C THR A 51 -14.15 8.64 6.30
N THR A 52 -12.96 8.59 6.88
CA THR A 52 -11.84 9.45 6.52
C THR A 52 -10.81 8.63 5.74
N VAL A 53 -10.37 9.15 4.61
CA VAL A 53 -9.27 8.57 3.86
C VAL A 53 -8.07 9.52 3.81
N PHE A 54 -6.89 8.97 4.03
CA PHE A 54 -5.61 9.63 3.84
C PHE A 54 -4.91 8.96 2.66
N ARG A 55 -4.79 9.68 1.55
CA ARG A 55 -4.20 9.19 0.30
C ARG A 55 -2.79 9.71 0.13
N GLY A 56 -1.89 8.90 -0.40
CA GLY A 56 -0.54 9.32 -0.76
C GLY A 56 0.32 9.73 0.43
N ILE A 57 0.28 8.99 1.53
CA ILE A 57 1.18 9.19 2.66
C ILE A 57 2.55 8.61 2.33
N PRO A 58 3.65 9.40 2.28
CA PRO A 58 4.98 8.85 2.05
C PRO A 58 5.43 8.08 3.31
N TYR A 59 5.72 6.80 3.16
CA TYR A 59 6.26 5.98 4.24
C TYR A 59 7.78 5.85 4.21
N ALA A 60 8.41 6.24 3.09
CA ALA A 60 9.85 6.28 2.90
C ALA A 60 10.23 7.45 1.98
N ALA A 61 11.52 7.76 1.91
CA ALA A 61 12.07 8.72 0.97
C ALA A 61 11.94 8.20 -0.48
N PRO A 62 11.76 9.10 -1.49
CA PRO A 62 11.75 8.71 -2.89
C PRO A 62 12.98 7.89 -3.28
N PRO A 63 12.84 6.67 -3.83
CA PRO A 63 13.97 5.79 -4.17
C PRO A 63 14.58 6.15 -5.55
N VAL A 64 14.92 7.40 -5.75
CA VAL A 64 15.41 7.99 -7.01
C VAL A 64 16.90 8.29 -6.97
N GLY A 65 17.54 8.41 -8.13
CA GLY A 65 18.95 8.78 -8.25
C GLY A 65 19.85 7.84 -7.44
N GLU A 66 20.59 8.39 -6.49
CA GLU A 66 21.49 7.60 -5.63
C GLU A 66 20.77 6.61 -4.69
N LEU A 67 19.47 6.77 -4.48
CA LEU A 67 18.64 5.85 -3.70
C LEU A 67 18.03 4.72 -4.55
N ARG A 68 18.13 4.79 -5.89
CA ARG A 68 17.73 3.69 -6.77
C ARG A 68 18.52 2.43 -6.40
N TRP A 69 17.83 1.32 -6.20
CA TRP A 69 18.40 0.05 -5.72
C TRP A 69 19.10 0.13 -4.36
N LYS A 70 18.58 0.96 -3.45
CA LYS A 70 18.91 0.93 -2.02
C LYS A 70 17.70 0.55 -1.20
N LYS A 71 17.94 0.09 0.03
CA LYS A 71 16.87 -0.11 1.01
C LYS A 71 16.13 1.21 1.24
N PRO A 72 14.81 1.19 1.48
CA PRO A 72 14.05 2.41 1.72
C PRO A 72 14.67 3.21 2.88
N GLN A 73 14.74 4.52 2.70
CA GLN A 73 15.22 5.46 3.71
C GLN A 73 14.03 6.13 4.38
N PRO A 74 14.14 6.62 5.62
CA PRO A 74 13.06 7.35 6.28
C PRO A 74 12.55 8.51 5.42
N ALA A 75 11.23 8.71 5.41
CA ALA A 75 10.63 9.89 4.79
C ALA A 75 11.13 11.17 5.47
N ALA A 76 11.31 12.24 4.69
CA ALA A 76 11.68 13.54 5.24
C ALA A 76 10.61 14.05 6.20
N HIS A 77 11.05 14.75 7.25
CA HIS A 77 10.14 15.45 8.16
C HIS A 77 9.59 16.73 7.50
N TRP A 78 8.35 17.11 7.85
CA TRP A 78 7.74 18.37 7.44
C TRP A 78 7.03 19.06 8.61
N ASP A 79 7.07 20.40 8.61
CA ASP A 79 6.54 21.22 9.71
C ASP A 79 5.09 21.69 9.46
N THR A 80 4.65 21.74 8.20
CA THR A 80 3.30 22.14 7.81
C THR A 80 2.36 20.94 7.76
N VAL A 81 1.04 21.18 7.74
CA VAL A 81 0.07 20.10 7.50
C VAL A 81 0.12 19.68 6.03
N ARG A 82 0.47 18.42 5.77
CA ARG A 82 0.42 17.83 4.42
C ARG A 82 -1.00 17.38 4.13
N ILE A 83 -1.56 17.83 3.01
CA ILE A 83 -2.87 17.39 2.54
C ILE A 83 -2.70 16.02 1.86
N CYS A 84 -3.45 15.02 2.32
CA CYS A 84 -3.44 13.65 1.84
C CYS A 84 -4.79 13.31 1.20
N ASP A 85 -5.11 14.01 0.12
CA ASP A 85 -6.37 13.92 -0.65
C ASP A 85 -6.22 13.20 -2.00
N THR A 86 -5.00 12.99 -2.46
CA THR A 86 -4.67 12.40 -3.77
C THR A 86 -3.74 11.21 -3.59
N PHE A 87 -4.00 10.12 -4.32
CA PHE A 87 -3.10 8.96 -4.34
C PHE A 87 -1.72 9.35 -4.86
N GLY A 88 -0.68 8.80 -4.25
CA GLY A 88 0.67 8.92 -4.78
C GLY A 88 0.85 8.10 -6.07
N PRO A 89 1.87 8.41 -6.90
CA PRO A 89 2.16 7.63 -8.10
C PRO A 89 2.35 6.14 -7.80
N ALA A 90 1.97 5.29 -8.75
CA ALA A 90 2.28 3.88 -8.71
C ALA A 90 3.73 3.62 -9.14
N ALA A 91 4.28 2.45 -8.80
CA ALA A 91 5.61 2.07 -9.21
C ALA A 91 5.72 1.96 -10.74
N VAL A 92 6.91 2.29 -11.28
CA VAL A 92 7.20 2.17 -12.70
C VAL A 92 6.93 0.76 -13.18
N GLN A 93 6.10 0.64 -14.21
CA GLN A 93 5.64 -0.61 -14.79
C GLN A 93 5.21 -0.39 -16.26
N PRO A 94 5.08 -1.45 -17.08
CA PRO A 94 4.49 -1.32 -18.41
C PRO A 94 3.03 -0.86 -18.32
N PRO A 95 2.58 0.05 -19.21
CA PRO A 95 1.18 0.47 -19.23
C PRO A 95 0.25 -0.68 -19.65
N HIS A 96 -0.98 -0.66 -19.14
CA HIS A 96 -2.04 -1.61 -19.52
C HIS A 96 -2.64 -1.20 -20.86
N SER A 97 -1.95 -1.56 -21.96
CA SER A 97 -2.27 -1.08 -23.31
C SER A 97 -3.35 -1.86 -24.04
N ASP A 98 -3.68 -3.08 -23.61
CA ASP A 98 -4.74 -3.88 -24.23
C ASP A 98 -6.09 -3.68 -23.53
N PRO A 99 -7.01 -2.87 -24.12
CA PRO A 99 -8.32 -2.62 -23.52
C PRO A 99 -9.22 -3.88 -23.53
N ASN A 100 -8.83 -4.91 -24.23
CA ASN A 100 -9.59 -6.17 -24.33
C ASN A 100 -9.12 -7.24 -23.36
N SER A 101 -7.99 -7.03 -22.71
CA SER A 101 -7.51 -7.99 -21.71
C SER A 101 -8.49 -8.13 -20.55
N PHE A 102 -8.56 -9.31 -19.96
CA PHE A 102 -9.36 -9.56 -18.76
C PHE A 102 -8.98 -8.58 -17.64
N TYR A 103 -7.67 -8.41 -17.39
CA TYR A 103 -7.19 -7.55 -16.33
C TYR A 103 -7.57 -6.08 -16.52
N THR A 104 -7.46 -5.55 -17.74
CA THR A 104 -7.86 -4.16 -18.01
C THR A 104 -9.36 -3.97 -17.76
N LYS A 105 -10.19 -4.93 -18.17
CA LYS A 105 -11.66 -4.83 -18.00
C LYS A 105 -12.12 -4.98 -16.55
N GLU A 106 -11.47 -5.83 -15.77
CA GLU A 106 -11.94 -6.20 -14.43
C GLU A 106 -11.22 -5.43 -13.30
N PHE A 107 -9.98 -4.96 -13.52
CA PHE A 107 -9.19 -4.33 -12.47
C PHE A 107 -8.71 -2.92 -12.80
N TYR A 108 -8.55 -2.58 -14.09
CA TYR A 108 -7.92 -1.32 -14.51
C TYR A 108 -8.81 -0.48 -15.43
N TRP A 109 -10.14 -0.63 -15.34
CA TRP A 109 -11.08 0.07 -16.22
C TRP A 109 -11.06 1.61 -16.07
N GLU A 110 -10.55 2.16 -14.98
CA GLU A 110 -10.34 3.59 -14.77
C GLU A 110 -9.07 4.11 -15.45
N GLY A 111 -8.29 3.22 -16.07
CA GLY A 111 -7.02 3.53 -16.70
C GLY A 111 -5.84 3.45 -15.73
N ASP A 112 -4.65 3.66 -16.29
CA ASP A 112 -3.41 3.64 -15.53
C ASP A 112 -3.23 4.95 -14.73
N PRO A 113 -2.75 4.88 -13.48
CA PRO A 113 -2.33 6.06 -12.74
C PRO A 113 -0.99 6.60 -13.29
N GLU A 114 -0.52 7.70 -12.71
CA GLU A 114 0.85 8.14 -12.93
C GLU A 114 1.83 7.08 -12.42
N PHE A 115 2.83 6.70 -13.24
CA PHE A 115 3.92 5.81 -12.87
C PHE A 115 5.19 6.60 -12.58
N SER A 116 5.83 6.31 -11.44
CA SER A 116 7.04 7.02 -11.02
C SER A 116 7.95 6.10 -10.20
N GLU A 117 9.26 6.40 -10.20
CA GLU A 117 10.17 5.81 -9.22
C GLU A 117 9.88 6.34 -7.81
N ASP A 118 9.40 7.59 -7.68
CA ASP A 118 8.84 8.12 -6.42
C ASP A 118 7.46 7.53 -6.19
N CYS A 119 7.41 6.29 -5.69
CA CYS A 119 6.20 5.49 -5.54
C CYS A 119 5.95 4.97 -4.12
N LEU A 120 6.82 5.28 -3.14
CA LEU A 120 6.75 4.69 -1.80
C LEU A 120 5.69 5.38 -0.93
N TYR A 121 4.43 5.20 -1.33
CA TYR A 121 3.26 5.76 -0.68
C TYR A 121 2.32 4.67 -0.18
N LEU A 122 1.58 4.99 0.87
CA LEU A 122 0.50 4.18 1.38
C LEU A 122 -0.77 5.02 1.59
N ASN A 123 -1.90 4.35 1.75
CA ASN A 123 -3.19 4.97 1.97
C ASN A 123 -3.84 4.35 3.20
N VAL A 124 -4.63 5.14 3.94
CA VAL A 124 -5.33 4.69 5.14
C VAL A 124 -6.79 5.09 5.07
N TRP A 125 -7.71 4.14 5.17
CA TRP A 125 -9.13 4.35 5.37
C TRP A 125 -9.47 3.99 6.81
N THR A 126 -10.13 4.91 7.51
CA THR A 126 -10.55 4.70 8.90
C THR A 126 -11.94 5.29 9.12
N PRO A 127 -12.77 4.72 10.00
CA PRO A 127 -13.97 5.40 10.47
C PRO A 127 -13.62 6.80 10.99
N THR A 128 -14.33 7.84 10.56
CA THR A 128 -14.04 9.22 10.98
C THR A 128 -14.04 9.37 12.50
N ALA A 129 -14.96 8.69 13.17
CA ALA A 129 -15.00 8.64 14.62
C ALA A 129 -13.74 8.02 15.26
N ALA A 130 -13.05 7.10 14.57
CA ALA A 130 -11.81 6.50 15.06
C ALA A 130 -10.61 7.42 14.82
N ALA A 131 -10.55 8.13 13.68
CA ALA A 131 -9.52 9.13 13.42
C ALA A 131 -9.53 10.27 14.45
N SER A 132 -10.70 10.57 15.04
CA SER A 132 -10.88 11.55 16.11
C SER A 132 -10.71 10.98 17.53
N HIS A 133 -10.70 9.65 17.67
CA HIS A 133 -10.66 8.92 18.92
C HIS A 133 -9.66 7.75 18.84
N PRO A 134 -8.35 8.01 18.90
CA PRO A 134 -7.30 7.01 18.71
C PRO A 134 -7.31 5.88 19.77
N GLU A 135 -8.02 6.06 20.88
CA GLU A 135 -8.21 5.02 21.89
C GLU A 135 -9.10 3.85 21.47
N LYS A 136 -9.78 3.92 20.32
CA LYS A 136 -10.71 2.88 19.85
C LYS A 136 -10.07 1.52 19.55
N LYS A 137 -8.80 1.49 19.15
CA LYS A 137 -8.02 0.27 18.91
C LYS A 137 -8.70 -0.70 17.93
N LEU A 138 -9.09 -0.20 16.76
CA LEU A 138 -9.73 -1.00 15.72
C LEU A 138 -8.74 -1.98 15.08
N PRO A 139 -9.21 -3.14 14.57
CA PRO A 139 -8.38 -4.04 13.79
C PRO A 139 -7.87 -3.35 12.52
N VAL A 140 -6.66 -3.71 12.11
CA VAL A 140 -5.97 -3.15 10.94
C VAL A 140 -5.74 -4.23 9.90
N ALA A 141 -6.10 -3.98 8.66
CA ALA A 141 -5.81 -4.82 7.51
C ALA A 141 -4.81 -4.11 6.59
N VAL A 142 -3.69 -4.74 6.26
CA VAL A 142 -2.65 -4.20 5.38
C VAL A 142 -2.64 -5.00 4.09
N TRP A 143 -3.01 -4.34 2.98
CA TRP A 143 -3.04 -4.93 1.65
C TRP A 143 -1.71 -4.80 0.93
N ILE A 144 -1.21 -5.93 0.41
CA ILE A 144 -0.09 -6.01 -0.51
C ILE A 144 -0.63 -6.52 -1.85
N HIS A 145 -0.57 -5.67 -2.89
CA HIS A 145 -1.10 -6.01 -4.21
C HIS A 145 -0.29 -7.09 -4.91
N GLY A 146 -0.93 -7.80 -5.84
CA GLY A 146 -0.33 -8.80 -6.71
C GLY A 146 0.32 -8.19 -7.96
N GLY A 147 0.27 -8.94 -9.08
CA GLY A 147 0.80 -8.48 -10.36
C GLY A 147 2.22 -9.01 -10.67
N ALA A 148 2.54 -10.22 -10.20
CA ALA A 148 3.79 -10.94 -10.51
C ALA A 148 5.07 -10.14 -10.19
N TYR A 149 5.03 -9.20 -9.26
CA TYR A 149 6.08 -8.23 -8.95
C TYR A 149 6.45 -7.31 -10.12
N GLN A 150 5.65 -7.26 -11.18
CA GLN A 150 5.90 -6.49 -12.40
C GLN A 150 4.91 -5.35 -12.60
N ASN A 151 3.70 -5.44 -12.06
CA ASN A 151 2.63 -4.46 -12.20
C ASN A 151 1.71 -4.44 -10.96
N GLY A 152 0.72 -3.52 -10.97
CA GLY A 152 -0.24 -3.31 -9.90
C GLY A 152 0.08 -2.10 -9.02
N TRP A 153 -0.87 -1.73 -8.19
CA TRP A 153 -0.75 -0.66 -7.18
C TRP A 153 -1.71 -0.88 -6.01
N GLY A 154 -1.45 -0.25 -4.89
CA GLY A 154 -2.20 -0.49 -3.65
C GLY A 154 -3.65 -0.02 -3.67
N TYR A 155 -4.01 0.92 -4.53
CA TYR A 155 -5.35 1.53 -4.63
C TYR A 155 -6.09 1.14 -5.91
N GLU A 156 -5.89 -0.07 -6.39
CA GLU A 156 -6.75 -0.66 -7.41
C GLU A 156 -8.22 -0.55 -6.99
N VAL A 157 -9.12 -0.37 -7.97
CA VAL A 157 -10.55 -0.14 -7.71
C VAL A 157 -11.22 -1.18 -6.81
N THR A 158 -10.67 -2.39 -6.76
CA THR A 158 -11.13 -3.48 -5.89
C THR A 158 -10.74 -3.28 -4.41
N MET A 159 -9.83 -2.34 -4.11
CA MET A 159 -9.28 -2.07 -2.78
C MET A 159 -9.72 -0.71 -2.22
N ASP A 160 -10.97 -0.33 -2.47
CA ASP A 160 -11.60 0.79 -1.79
C ASP A 160 -11.91 0.43 -0.32
N GLY A 161 -11.39 1.25 0.59
CA GLY A 161 -11.49 1.00 2.03
C GLY A 161 -12.78 1.46 2.71
N GLU A 162 -13.72 2.12 2.01
CA GLU A 162 -14.96 2.61 2.62
C GLU A 162 -15.79 1.46 3.22
N THR A 163 -15.86 0.34 2.52
CA THR A 163 -16.59 -0.85 2.99
C THR A 163 -15.94 -1.50 4.23
N TRP A 164 -14.62 -1.39 4.35
CA TRP A 164 -13.87 -1.85 5.52
C TRP A 164 -14.11 -0.95 6.73
N ALA A 165 -14.03 0.36 6.52
CA ALA A 165 -14.29 1.35 7.57
C ALA A 165 -15.70 1.23 8.15
N LYS A 166 -16.73 0.97 7.31
CA LYS A 166 -18.10 0.67 7.75
C LYS A 166 -18.22 -0.55 8.67
N ARG A 167 -17.22 -1.41 8.71
CA ARG A 167 -17.14 -2.61 9.57
C ARG A 167 -16.16 -2.43 10.72
N ASP A 168 -15.80 -1.19 11.04
CA ASP A 168 -14.83 -0.86 12.07
C ASP A 168 -13.45 -1.54 11.85
N ILE A 169 -13.02 -1.65 10.60
CA ILE A 169 -11.71 -2.16 10.21
C ILE A 169 -10.96 -1.04 9.48
N ILE A 170 -9.74 -0.72 9.92
CA ILE A 170 -8.87 0.19 9.21
C ILE A 170 -8.18 -0.57 8.07
N LEU A 171 -8.36 -0.09 6.83
CA LEU A 171 -7.63 -0.60 5.68
C LEU A 171 -6.41 0.29 5.43
N VAL A 172 -5.26 -0.36 5.25
CA VAL A 172 -4.04 0.26 4.74
C VAL A 172 -3.65 -0.43 3.44
N THR A 173 -3.43 0.33 2.39
CA THR A 173 -2.91 -0.21 1.13
C THR A 173 -1.55 0.41 0.81
N ILE A 174 -0.63 -0.36 0.24
CA ILE A 174 0.73 0.08 0.02
C ILE A 174 1.14 -0.08 -1.45
N ASN A 175 1.95 0.86 -1.95
CA ASN A 175 2.76 0.67 -3.14
C ASN A 175 4.16 0.19 -2.72
N TYR A 176 4.85 -0.51 -3.61
CA TYR A 176 6.23 -0.95 -3.44
C TYR A 176 6.91 -1.02 -4.81
N ARG A 177 8.23 -0.93 -4.87
CA ARG A 177 8.97 -0.99 -6.13
C ARG A 177 8.79 -2.33 -6.84
N LEU A 178 8.63 -2.28 -8.15
CA LEU A 178 8.33 -3.41 -9.02
C LEU A 178 9.45 -3.66 -10.04
N GLY A 179 9.41 -4.83 -10.67
CA GLY A 179 10.27 -5.20 -11.77
C GLY A 179 11.76 -4.96 -11.48
N ILE A 180 12.44 -4.37 -12.43
CA ILE A 180 13.87 -4.09 -12.34
C ILE A 180 14.21 -3.08 -11.23
N PHE A 181 13.30 -2.16 -10.89
CA PHE A 181 13.50 -1.20 -9.80
C PHE A 181 13.40 -1.83 -8.42
N GLY A 182 12.56 -2.87 -8.29
CA GLY A 182 12.31 -3.56 -7.04
C GLY A 182 13.19 -4.79 -6.79
N PHE A 183 13.66 -5.46 -7.87
CA PHE A 183 14.20 -6.81 -7.74
C PHE A 183 15.47 -7.08 -8.55
N LEU A 184 16.16 -6.05 -9.05
CA LEU A 184 17.45 -6.22 -9.72
C LEU A 184 18.50 -6.71 -8.71
N CYS A 185 19.14 -7.84 -9.01
CA CYS A 185 20.34 -8.32 -8.33
C CYS A 185 21.58 -8.07 -9.20
N HIS A 186 22.67 -7.61 -8.61
CA HIS A 186 23.97 -7.49 -9.28
C HIS A 186 25.09 -7.56 -8.25
N PRO A 187 26.28 -8.14 -8.57
CA PRO A 187 27.39 -8.21 -7.61
C PRO A 187 27.79 -6.85 -7.03
N LEU A 188 27.83 -5.79 -7.83
CA LEU A 188 28.13 -4.43 -7.34
C LEU A 188 27.04 -3.91 -6.38
N LEU A 189 25.77 -4.27 -6.59
CA LEU A 189 24.68 -3.95 -5.66
C LEU A 189 24.81 -4.76 -4.36
N ALA A 190 25.24 -6.01 -4.45
CA ALA A 190 25.52 -6.83 -3.27
C ALA A 190 26.72 -6.29 -2.47
N GLU A 191 27.78 -5.83 -3.15
CA GLU A 191 28.92 -5.18 -2.51
C GLU A 191 28.50 -3.92 -1.76
N GLU A 192 27.74 -3.02 -2.40
CA GLU A 192 27.18 -1.82 -1.76
C GLU A 192 26.20 -2.16 -0.62
N GLY A 193 25.44 -3.25 -0.77
CA GLY A 193 24.42 -3.73 0.17
C GLY A 193 24.92 -4.64 1.29
N ASN A 194 26.24 -4.68 1.55
CA ASN A 194 26.87 -5.55 2.57
C ASN A 194 26.51 -7.03 2.37
N GLY A 195 26.64 -7.51 1.16
CA GLY A 195 26.41 -8.92 0.78
C GLY A 195 25.00 -9.21 0.30
N THR A 196 24.07 -8.24 0.23
CA THR A 196 22.67 -8.46 -0.16
C THR A 196 22.23 -7.54 -1.31
N CYS A 197 21.35 -8.05 -2.18
CA CYS A 197 20.67 -7.26 -3.24
C CYS A 197 19.37 -7.91 -3.65
N GLY A 198 18.58 -7.27 -4.53
CA GLY A 198 17.42 -7.86 -5.21
C GLY A 198 16.10 -7.84 -4.45
N ASN A 199 16.07 -7.43 -3.19
CA ASN A 199 14.86 -7.41 -2.37
C ASN A 199 14.35 -6.00 -2.06
N TYR A 200 14.61 -5.01 -2.93
CA TYR A 200 14.26 -3.61 -2.63
C TYR A 200 12.76 -3.43 -2.48
N GLY A 201 11.94 -4.05 -3.36
CA GLY A 201 10.49 -4.06 -3.24
C GLY A 201 9.98 -4.77 -1.97
N THR A 202 10.62 -5.85 -1.56
CA THR A 202 10.29 -6.55 -0.32
C THR A 202 10.71 -5.74 0.93
N TRP A 203 11.84 -5.02 0.86
CA TRP A 203 12.22 -4.05 1.89
C TRP A 203 11.24 -2.88 1.98
N ASP A 204 10.65 -2.44 0.86
CA ASP A 204 9.61 -1.41 0.84
C ASP A 204 8.36 -1.90 1.60
N GLN A 205 7.92 -3.14 1.35
CA GLN A 205 6.81 -3.77 2.08
C GLN A 205 7.10 -3.87 3.58
N ALA A 206 8.34 -4.25 3.95
CA ALA A 206 8.77 -4.30 5.34
C ALA A 206 8.77 -2.91 6.00
N ALA A 207 9.23 -1.87 5.30
CA ALA A 207 9.20 -0.48 5.77
C ALA A 207 7.78 0.04 5.93
N ALA A 208 6.88 -0.26 4.99
CA ALA A 208 5.47 0.09 5.10
C ALA A 208 4.80 -0.57 6.31
N LEU A 209 5.07 -1.86 6.54
CA LEU A 209 4.55 -2.57 7.71
C LEU A 209 5.10 -1.99 9.02
N GLN A 210 6.39 -1.63 9.07
CA GLN A 210 6.99 -0.93 10.20
C GLN A 210 6.35 0.45 10.42
N TRP A 211 6.05 1.18 9.32
CA TRP A 211 5.33 2.45 9.40
C TRP A 211 3.94 2.26 10.01
N VAL A 212 3.18 1.24 9.58
CA VAL A 212 1.87 0.89 10.13
C VAL A 212 1.99 0.62 11.63
N LYS A 213 2.92 -0.25 12.04
CA LYS A 213 3.16 -0.58 13.44
C LYS A 213 3.41 0.67 14.31
N SER A 214 4.10 1.66 13.76
CA SER A 214 4.52 2.86 14.47
C SER A 214 3.48 3.98 14.51
N ASN A 215 2.56 4.03 13.53
CA ASN A 215 1.68 5.19 13.33
C ASN A 215 0.19 4.89 13.43
N ILE A 216 -0.24 3.63 13.23
CA ILE A 216 -1.65 3.32 13.02
C ILE A 216 -2.53 3.59 14.25
N ALA A 217 -1.95 3.65 15.44
CA ALA A 217 -2.65 4.04 16.65
C ALA A 217 -3.25 5.45 16.56
N ASN A 218 -2.56 6.37 15.86
CA ASN A 218 -3.02 7.74 15.67
C ASN A 218 -4.23 7.85 14.72
N PHE A 219 -4.58 6.78 14.02
CA PHE A 219 -5.77 6.65 13.18
C PHE A 219 -6.89 5.85 13.86
N GLY A 220 -6.72 5.50 15.14
CA GLY A 220 -7.64 4.66 15.91
C GLY A 220 -7.43 3.15 15.75
N GLY A 221 -6.33 2.72 15.13
CA GLY A 221 -5.98 1.32 14.94
C GLY A 221 -5.23 0.71 16.11
N ASP A 222 -5.32 -0.61 16.24
CA ASP A 222 -4.53 -1.37 17.21
C ASP A 222 -3.23 -1.88 16.56
N PRO A 223 -2.06 -1.35 16.94
CA PRO A 223 -0.78 -1.83 16.42
C PRO A 223 -0.44 -3.28 16.80
N ASN A 224 -1.23 -3.90 17.71
CA ASN A 224 -1.08 -5.30 18.08
C ASN A 224 -2.14 -6.20 17.41
N ASN A 225 -3.00 -5.66 16.55
CA ASN A 225 -4.01 -6.40 15.81
C ASN A 225 -3.93 -6.10 14.31
N ILE A 226 -2.76 -6.35 13.72
CA ILE A 226 -2.45 -6.12 12.30
C ILE A 226 -2.57 -7.44 11.54
N THR A 227 -3.49 -7.49 10.57
CA THR A 227 -3.61 -8.57 9.58
C THR A 227 -2.95 -8.14 8.29
N VAL A 228 -1.94 -8.85 7.81
CA VAL A 228 -1.36 -8.63 6.48
C VAL A 228 -2.01 -9.59 5.50
N PHE A 229 -2.46 -9.08 4.36
CA PHE A 229 -3.12 -9.90 3.35
C PHE A 229 -2.71 -9.47 1.93
N GLY A 230 -2.78 -10.41 1.00
CA GLY A 230 -2.42 -10.19 -0.38
C GLY A 230 -2.86 -11.32 -1.29
N GLN A 231 -2.91 -11.06 -2.59
CA GLN A 231 -3.30 -12.00 -3.63
C GLN A 231 -2.15 -12.21 -4.61
N SER A 232 -1.97 -13.43 -5.15
CA SER A 232 -0.94 -13.77 -6.14
C SER A 232 0.48 -13.40 -5.63
N ALA A 233 1.24 -12.57 -6.34
CA ALA A 233 2.54 -12.08 -5.87
C ALA A 233 2.44 -11.31 -4.54
N GLY A 234 1.31 -10.64 -4.26
CA GLY A 234 1.02 -10.07 -2.95
C GLY A 234 0.88 -11.13 -1.86
N ALA A 235 0.28 -12.28 -2.16
CA ALA A 235 0.22 -13.42 -1.24
C ALA A 235 1.60 -14.05 -1.03
N ALA A 236 2.44 -14.15 -2.07
CA ALA A 236 3.84 -14.54 -1.93
C ALA A 236 4.62 -13.52 -1.07
N SER A 237 4.31 -12.23 -1.21
CA SER A 237 4.85 -11.19 -0.31
C SER A 237 4.42 -11.40 1.14
N VAL A 238 3.16 -11.77 1.40
CA VAL A 238 2.70 -12.11 2.77
C VAL A 238 3.50 -13.30 3.32
N LYS A 239 3.77 -14.34 2.49
CA LYS A 239 4.65 -15.47 2.85
C LYS A 239 6.04 -14.96 3.26
N ASN A 240 6.60 -14.00 2.51
CA ASN A 240 7.88 -13.39 2.86
C ASN A 240 7.82 -12.59 4.17
N MET A 241 6.73 -11.84 4.40
CA MET A 241 6.57 -11.08 5.65
C MET A 241 6.46 -11.98 6.89
N VAL A 242 5.82 -13.13 6.80
CA VAL A 242 5.73 -14.06 7.92
C VAL A 242 7.00 -14.88 8.13
N ALA A 243 7.81 -15.09 7.09
CA ALA A 243 9.08 -15.83 7.17
C ALA A 243 10.27 -14.93 7.58
N SER A 244 10.21 -13.64 7.26
CA SER A 244 11.31 -12.73 7.54
C SER A 244 11.47 -12.47 9.05
N PRO A 245 12.69 -12.59 9.59
CA PRO A 245 12.96 -12.22 10.99
C PRO A 245 12.76 -10.70 11.24
N VAL A 246 12.77 -9.88 10.19
CA VAL A 246 12.56 -8.43 10.27
C VAL A 246 11.09 -8.07 10.47
N THR A 247 10.16 -8.84 9.90
CA THR A 247 8.73 -8.47 9.84
C THR A 247 7.80 -9.38 10.59
N ARG A 248 8.15 -10.65 10.83
CA ARG A 248 7.27 -11.64 11.47
C ARG A 248 6.74 -11.23 12.85
N GLY A 249 7.41 -10.32 13.56
CA GLY A 249 6.95 -9.77 14.84
C GLY A 249 6.06 -8.52 14.71
N LEU A 250 5.82 -8.02 13.50
CA LEU A 250 5.04 -6.80 13.25
C LEU A 250 3.55 -7.07 12.97
N LEU A 251 3.20 -8.30 12.64
CA LEU A 251 1.86 -8.72 12.27
C LEU A 251 1.26 -9.71 13.29
N SER A 252 -0.05 -9.79 13.35
CA SER A 252 -0.80 -10.65 14.26
C SER A 252 -1.60 -11.74 13.54
N LYS A 253 -1.83 -11.59 12.24
CA LYS A 253 -2.56 -12.54 11.38
C LYS A 253 -2.09 -12.41 9.95
N ALA A 254 -2.23 -13.45 9.15
CA ALA A 254 -1.89 -13.46 7.74
C ALA A 254 -3.00 -14.09 6.90
N ILE A 255 -3.30 -13.46 5.73
CA ILE A 255 -4.23 -14.01 4.74
C ILE A 255 -3.48 -14.13 3.41
N ILE A 256 -3.40 -15.33 2.86
CA ILE A 256 -2.66 -15.70 1.66
C ILE A 256 -3.67 -16.14 0.61
N GLN A 257 -3.95 -15.28 -0.37
CA GLN A 257 -4.96 -15.51 -1.40
C GLN A 257 -4.28 -15.85 -2.72
N SER A 258 -4.51 -17.08 -3.22
CA SER A 258 -3.96 -17.53 -4.52
C SER A 258 -2.43 -17.36 -4.63
N GLY A 259 -1.74 -17.54 -3.51
CA GLY A 259 -0.27 -17.51 -3.40
C GLY A 259 0.31 -18.88 -3.11
N GLY A 260 -0.55 -19.88 -3.11
CA GLY A 260 -0.23 -21.27 -2.92
C GLY A 260 0.21 -21.68 -1.52
N GLY A 261 0.50 -22.97 -1.38
CA GLY A 261 1.10 -23.60 -0.21
C GLY A 261 2.62 -23.73 -0.32
N LEU A 262 3.14 -24.89 0.05
CA LEU A 262 4.55 -25.26 -0.16
C LEU A 262 4.79 -25.70 -1.59
N GLY A 263 5.97 -25.39 -2.14
CA GLY A 263 6.39 -25.83 -3.47
C GLY A 263 5.77 -25.07 -4.65
N GLU A 264 5.24 -23.89 -4.42
CA GLU A 264 4.48 -23.14 -5.39
C GLU A 264 5.31 -22.41 -6.46
N PHE A 265 4.60 -22.01 -7.52
CA PHE A 265 5.15 -21.38 -8.73
C PHE A 265 5.84 -20.04 -8.44
N ILE A 266 5.28 -19.20 -7.56
CA ILE A 266 5.85 -17.91 -7.16
C ILE A 266 6.63 -18.10 -5.86
N ARG A 267 7.94 -18.23 -5.96
CA ARG A 267 8.86 -18.41 -4.83
C ARG A 267 10.14 -17.61 -5.02
N GLU A 268 10.89 -17.47 -3.96
CA GLU A 268 12.16 -16.77 -3.93
C GLU A 268 13.19 -17.52 -4.82
N SER A 269 13.97 -16.74 -5.57
CA SER A 269 15.06 -17.27 -6.39
C SER A 269 16.39 -17.25 -5.60
N PRO A 270 17.35 -18.14 -5.92
CA PRO A 270 18.70 -18.02 -5.41
C PRO A 270 19.34 -16.70 -5.87
N MET A 271 19.90 -15.93 -4.92
CA MET A 271 20.50 -14.63 -5.22
C MET A 271 21.61 -14.71 -6.28
N ALA A 272 22.40 -15.80 -6.28
CA ALA A 272 23.48 -16.01 -7.24
C ALA A 272 23.00 -16.10 -8.69
N GLU A 273 21.86 -16.77 -8.94
CA GLU A 273 21.24 -16.85 -10.25
C GLU A 273 20.71 -15.48 -10.72
N SER A 274 20.06 -14.75 -9.81
CA SER A 274 19.56 -13.41 -10.07
C SER A 274 20.67 -12.42 -10.35
N MET A 275 21.84 -12.54 -9.68
CA MET A 275 23.04 -11.74 -9.96
C MET A 275 23.57 -11.96 -11.37
N GLN A 276 23.51 -13.19 -11.89
CA GLN A 276 23.96 -13.47 -13.25
C GLN A 276 23.07 -12.77 -14.27
N ILE A 277 21.74 -12.76 -14.05
CA ILE A 277 20.79 -12.02 -14.88
C ILE A 277 21.08 -10.51 -14.82
N GLY A 278 21.35 -9.98 -13.65
CA GLY A 278 21.68 -8.56 -13.48
C GLY A 278 22.96 -8.14 -14.17
N LYS A 279 24.01 -9.00 -14.19
CA LYS A 279 25.23 -8.77 -14.98
C LYS A 279 24.89 -8.63 -16.46
N GLU A 280 24.14 -9.59 -17.00
CA GLU A 280 23.75 -9.56 -18.40
C GLU A 280 22.92 -8.31 -18.75
N MET A 281 22.04 -7.86 -17.84
CA MET A 281 21.28 -6.61 -18.03
C MET A 281 22.18 -5.37 -18.00
N MET A 282 23.15 -5.33 -17.10
CA MET A 282 24.11 -4.23 -16.99
C MET A 282 25.02 -4.14 -18.23
N ASP A 283 25.51 -5.28 -18.71
CA ASP A 283 26.28 -5.39 -19.97
C ASP A 283 25.43 -4.93 -21.18
N MET A 284 24.16 -5.33 -21.24
CA MET A 284 23.20 -4.92 -22.27
C MET A 284 22.93 -3.41 -22.22
N ALA A 285 22.98 -2.78 -21.06
CA ALA A 285 22.88 -1.34 -20.89
C ALA A 285 24.15 -0.59 -21.29
N GLY A 286 25.25 -1.30 -21.55
CA GLY A 286 26.57 -0.70 -21.82
C GLY A 286 27.18 -0.04 -20.57
N CYS A 287 26.75 -0.44 -19.39
CA CYS A 287 27.23 0.12 -18.12
C CYS A 287 28.25 -0.81 -17.45
N SER A 288 29.23 -0.23 -16.79
CA SER A 288 30.27 -0.95 -16.02
C SER A 288 30.31 -0.55 -14.55
N THR A 289 29.54 0.48 -14.15
CA THR A 289 29.47 0.96 -12.77
C THR A 289 28.02 1.23 -12.35
N LEU A 290 27.73 1.19 -11.04
CA LEU A 290 26.43 1.55 -10.51
C LEU A 290 26.06 3.01 -10.81
N ALA A 291 27.05 3.92 -10.80
CA ALA A 291 26.82 5.32 -11.14
C ALA A 291 26.28 5.47 -12.59
N GLN A 292 26.82 4.71 -13.54
CA GLN A 292 26.30 4.69 -14.91
C GLN A 292 24.87 4.13 -14.98
N MET A 293 24.60 3.02 -14.28
CA MET A 293 23.25 2.43 -14.20
C MET A 293 22.24 3.40 -13.56
N ARG A 294 22.64 4.12 -12.50
CA ARG A 294 21.79 5.13 -11.85
C ARG A 294 21.58 6.38 -12.69
N ALA A 295 22.49 6.69 -13.61
CA ALA A 295 22.38 7.81 -14.53
C ALA A 295 21.42 7.56 -15.71
N LEU A 296 21.05 6.30 -15.97
CA LEU A 296 20.03 5.97 -16.97
C LEU A 296 18.69 6.56 -16.55
N ASN A 297 17.94 7.09 -17.54
CA ASN A 297 16.58 7.55 -17.23
C ASN A 297 15.65 6.36 -16.94
N THR A 298 14.49 6.65 -16.38
CA THR A 298 13.50 5.63 -15.96
C THR A 298 13.09 4.70 -17.08
N GLN A 299 12.87 5.24 -18.29
CA GLN A 299 12.45 4.45 -19.45
C GLN A 299 13.58 3.52 -19.94
N GLU A 300 14.82 3.99 -19.98
CA GLU A 300 15.98 3.17 -20.35
C GLU A 300 16.13 1.98 -19.40
N VAL A 301 15.94 2.19 -18.09
CA VAL A 301 15.98 1.10 -17.09
C VAL A 301 14.79 0.15 -17.28
N GLN A 302 13.58 0.69 -17.46
CA GLN A 302 12.37 -0.11 -17.66
C GLN A 302 12.50 -1.04 -18.88
N ASP A 303 13.06 -0.54 -19.98
CA ASP A 303 13.20 -1.28 -21.23
C ASP A 303 14.18 -2.43 -21.16
N LEU A 304 15.09 -2.45 -20.19
CA LEU A 304 16.10 -3.51 -20.06
C LEU A 304 15.47 -4.91 -19.90
N SER A 305 14.39 -5.01 -19.12
CA SER A 305 13.68 -6.28 -18.91
C SER A 305 13.09 -6.83 -20.22
N GLY A 306 12.45 -5.96 -21.01
CA GLY A 306 11.88 -6.34 -22.31
C GLY A 306 12.97 -6.69 -23.33
N ARG A 307 14.05 -5.93 -23.38
CA ARG A 307 15.23 -6.21 -24.23
C ARG A 307 15.86 -7.55 -23.86
N PHE A 308 16.04 -7.82 -22.58
CA PHE A 308 16.58 -9.09 -22.08
C PHE A 308 15.73 -10.26 -22.55
N MET A 309 14.42 -10.23 -22.35
CA MET A 309 13.51 -11.30 -22.77
C MET A 309 13.56 -11.53 -24.29
N LYS A 310 13.62 -10.47 -25.07
CA LYS A 310 13.69 -10.52 -26.54
C LYS A 310 15.01 -11.14 -27.03
N GLU A 311 16.15 -10.69 -26.49
CA GLU A 311 17.47 -11.13 -26.92
C GLU A 311 17.76 -12.56 -26.46
N LYS A 312 17.40 -12.90 -25.24
CA LYS A 312 17.64 -14.24 -24.66
C LYS A 312 16.55 -15.25 -25.03
N LYS A 313 15.44 -14.81 -25.65
CA LYS A 313 14.26 -15.64 -25.95
C LYS A 313 13.78 -16.43 -24.72
N LYS A 314 13.85 -15.79 -23.55
CA LYS A 314 13.54 -16.38 -22.25
C LYS A 314 12.61 -15.45 -21.48
N PHE A 315 11.53 -16.01 -20.95
CA PHE A 315 10.67 -15.27 -20.00
C PHE A 315 11.47 -14.91 -18.75
N LEU A 316 11.31 -13.69 -18.29
CA LEU A 316 11.94 -13.15 -17.09
C LEU A 316 10.88 -12.61 -16.15
N MET A 317 10.90 -13.10 -14.93
CA MET A 317 10.17 -12.53 -13.82
C MET A 317 11.18 -12.22 -12.71
N LEU A 318 11.49 -10.94 -12.56
CA LEU A 318 12.30 -10.49 -11.42
C LEU A 318 11.43 -10.57 -10.17
N SER A 319 11.89 -11.29 -9.17
CA SER A 319 11.15 -11.64 -7.95
C SER A 319 12.07 -11.62 -6.73
N PRO A 320 11.55 -11.70 -5.50
CA PRO A 320 12.36 -11.79 -4.29
C PRO A 320 13.41 -12.90 -4.35
N VAL A 321 14.52 -12.69 -3.65
CA VAL A 321 15.63 -13.65 -3.56
C VAL A 321 15.91 -14.01 -2.11
N THR A 322 16.46 -15.20 -1.89
CA THR A 322 17.05 -15.54 -0.58
C THR A 322 18.37 -14.79 -0.45
N ASP A 323 18.39 -13.76 0.40
CA ASP A 323 19.50 -12.80 0.53
C ASP A 323 20.32 -12.97 1.84
N GLY A 324 19.92 -13.90 2.69
CA GLY A 324 20.58 -14.15 3.98
C GLY A 324 20.27 -13.09 5.06
N GLN A 325 19.53 -12.03 4.74
CA GLN A 325 19.26 -10.92 5.65
C GLN A 325 17.76 -10.67 5.85
N LEU A 326 17.04 -10.21 4.82
CA LEU A 326 15.59 -10.05 4.87
C LEU A 326 14.92 -11.42 4.76
N LEU A 327 15.41 -12.23 3.84
CA LEU A 327 14.96 -13.59 3.59
C LEU A 327 16.15 -14.56 3.73
N PRO A 328 16.50 -14.98 4.96
CA PRO A 328 17.61 -15.92 5.19
C PRO A 328 17.42 -17.25 4.47
N LYS A 329 16.19 -17.66 4.28
CA LYS A 329 15.74 -18.83 3.51
C LYS A 329 14.40 -18.53 2.85
N GLY A 330 14.01 -19.30 1.85
CA GLY A 330 12.68 -19.21 1.26
C GLY A 330 11.58 -19.62 2.26
N PHE A 331 10.35 -19.19 1.97
CA PHE A 331 9.20 -19.47 2.83
C PHE A 331 9.01 -20.96 3.12
N ASP A 332 9.13 -21.82 2.11
CA ASP A 332 8.93 -23.27 2.26
C ASP A 332 9.86 -23.85 3.33
N GLN A 333 11.14 -23.51 3.26
CA GLN A 333 12.11 -23.99 4.23
C GLN A 333 11.89 -23.38 5.62
N ALA A 334 11.54 -22.08 5.68
CA ALA A 334 11.23 -21.44 6.95
C ALA A 334 10.00 -22.07 7.63
N ALA A 335 8.97 -22.44 6.85
CA ALA A 335 7.79 -23.11 7.36
C ALA A 335 8.10 -24.53 7.85
N LEU A 336 8.88 -25.31 7.11
CA LEU A 336 9.31 -26.66 7.52
C LEU A 336 10.17 -26.62 8.79
N ASP A 337 10.99 -25.58 8.95
CA ASP A 337 11.85 -25.39 10.13
C ASP A 337 11.08 -24.77 11.33
N ASN A 338 9.79 -24.46 11.17
CA ASN A 338 8.96 -23.76 12.16
C ASN A 338 9.51 -22.36 12.52
N GLU A 339 10.02 -21.63 11.54
CA GLU A 339 10.61 -20.29 11.71
C GLU A 339 9.73 -19.16 11.14
N ILE A 340 8.50 -19.46 10.72
CA ILE A 340 7.50 -18.45 10.34
C ILE A 340 6.80 -17.86 11.56
N ALA A 341 6.10 -16.73 11.38
CA ALA A 341 5.31 -16.12 12.45
C ALA A 341 4.28 -17.11 13.02
N ASP A 342 4.25 -17.27 14.32
CA ASP A 342 3.22 -18.09 15.03
C ASP A 342 1.95 -17.26 15.23
N VAL A 343 1.13 -17.19 14.18
CA VAL A 343 -0.09 -16.39 14.11
C VAL A 343 -1.20 -17.17 13.39
N PRO A 344 -2.47 -16.79 13.52
CA PRO A 344 -3.55 -17.36 12.71
C PRO A 344 -3.34 -17.06 11.20
N TYR A 345 -3.53 -18.09 10.38
CA TYR A 345 -3.46 -18.03 8.92
C TYR A 345 -4.82 -18.33 8.27
N MET A 346 -5.16 -17.58 7.24
CA MET A 346 -6.18 -17.96 6.28
C MET A 346 -5.51 -18.13 4.91
N ILE A 347 -5.60 -19.32 4.33
CA ILE A 347 -4.97 -19.64 3.05
C ILE A 347 -6.04 -20.22 2.12
N GLY A 348 -6.11 -19.72 0.90
CA GLY A 348 -7.10 -20.19 -0.05
C GLY A 348 -6.84 -19.72 -1.48
N TRP A 349 -7.57 -20.35 -2.41
CA TRP A 349 -7.56 -20.02 -3.83
C TRP A 349 -8.92 -20.36 -4.44
N ASN A 350 -9.21 -19.82 -5.61
CA ASN A 350 -10.41 -20.14 -6.37
C ASN A 350 -10.23 -21.44 -7.15
N LEU A 351 -11.34 -22.16 -7.43
CA LEU A 351 -11.31 -23.44 -8.14
C LEU A 351 -10.66 -23.32 -9.53
N ASN A 352 -10.85 -22.20 -10.22
CA ASN A 352 -10.34 -21.91 -11.56
C ASN A 352 -9.41 -20.69 -11.55
N ASP A 353 -8.46 -20.64 -10.62
CA ASP A 353 -7.60 -19.47 -10.38
C ASP A 353 -6.64 -19.18 -11.54
N MET A 354 -6.24 -20.20 -12.30
CA MET A 354 -5.31 -20.09 -13.43
C MET A 354 -5.96 -20.35 -14.80
N GLY A 355 -7.27 -20.33 -14.89
CA GLY A 355 -8.03 -20.40 -16.15
C GLY A 355 -8.61 -21.74 -16.48
#